data_ca7ab5c42f30aa765747ff25c37dfd4e
#
_entry.id   ca7ab5c42f30aa765747ff25c37dfd4e
#
_cell.length_a   1.000
_cell.length_b   1.000
_cell.length_c   1.000
_cell.angle_alpha   90.00
_cell.angle_beta   90.00
_cell.angle_gamma   90.00
#
_symmetry.space_group_name_H-M   'P 1'
#
loop_
_entity.id
_entity.type
_entity.pdbx_description
1 polymer ?
#
loop_
_entity_poly.entity_id
_entity_poly.type
_entity_poly.pdbx_seq_one_letter_code
_entity_poly.pdbx_strand_id
1 'polypeptide(L)'
;MANVYTKTGDKGETGLVGGSRVWKDHLRVQCYGTLDEANSMMGVAYSICRNEEIKKILKDIQKEIFVLGAELASDEHGKKYIKEKIEKKHIQNLEEIIDHYTKKIGPQKEFVIPGKTTASATLHVARTIVRRGERLVIQLYKEKKIREEVQQYINRLSDMLFVLARVEETNALIQEVKDRVVKKLKGHDRYGGLNLCIAKKMAEAAEAKAKSMGVPIVFSVVDEGGNLILIHRMEDSLLASIDISMNKAYTASSLKLPTHEVAKISQPGEMLYGIQNMDRMIVFGGGYPLKIGKIFVGGMGVSGGSVEEDMMIASHALRVFEMEK
;
A
#
# COMPACT_ATOMS: atom_id res chain seq x y z
N MET A 1 8.40 -22.90 -42.17
CA MET A 1 7.94 -21.68 -41.39
C MET A 1 7.10 -20.88 -42.39
N ALA A 2 5.89 -20.45 -41.95
CA ALA A 2 5.11 -19.52 -42.78
C ALA A 2 5.85 -18.17 -42.82
N ASN A 3 6.03 -17.61 -44.01
CA ASN A 3 6.63 -16.28 -44.14
C ASN A 3 5.71 -15.23 -43.51
N VAL A 4 6.30 -14.26 -42.81
CA VAL A 4 5.55 -13.15 -42.17
C VAL A 4 4.85 -12.29 -43.24
N TYR A 5 5.39 -12.20 -44.44
CA TYR A 5 4.83 -11.47 -45.58
C TYR A 5 4.57 -12.41 -46.76
N THR A 6 3.48 -12.17 -47.48
CA THR A 6 3.08 -12.93 -48.67
C THR A 6 3.14 -12.09 -49.95
N LYS A 7 3.34 -10.76 -49.81
CA LYS A 7 3.29 -9.76 -50.92
C LYS A 7 1.97 -9.69 -51.69
N THR A 8 0.95 -10.49 -51.28
CA THR A 8 -0.36 -10.51 -51.94
C THR A 8 -1.22 -9.29 -51.66
N GLY A 9 -0.84 -8.51 -50.64
CA GLY A 9 -1.54 -7.29 -50.18
C GLY A 9 -0.97 -5.97 -50.69
N ASP A 10 0.09 -5.99 -51.53
CA ASP A 10 0.83 -4.80 -51.94
C ASP A 10 0.03 -3.87 -52.88
N LYS A 11 -1.04 -4.41 -53.51
CA LYS A 11 -1.96 -3.65 -54.37
C LYS A 11 -3.14 -3.04 -53.64
N GLY A 12 -3.14 -3.03 -52.28
CA GLY A 12 -4.20 -2.42 -51.45
C GLY A 12 -5.36 -3.35 -51.12
N GLU A 13 -5.32 -4.62 -51.55
CA GLU A 13 -6.33 -5.62 -51.22
C GLU A 13 -5.88 -6.57 -50.14
N THR A 14 -6.83 -7.20 -49.46
CA THR A 14 -6.61 -8.26 -48.47
C THR A 14 -7.62 -9.40 -48.66
N GLY A 15 -7.27 -10.62 -48.20
CA GLY A 15 -8.17 -11.76 -48.20
C GLY A 15 -9.00 -11.83 -46.93
N LEU A 16 -10.29 -12.15 -47.08
CA LEU A 16 -11.15 -12.56 -45.97
C LEU A 16 -11.05 -14.06 -45.70
N VAL A 17 -11.46 -14.51 -44.53
CA VAL A 17 -11.66 -15.94 -44.24
C VAL A 17 -12.83 -16.44 -45.12
N GLY A 18 -12.55 -17.35 -46.02
CA GLY A 18 -13.49 -17.81 -47.05
C GLY A 18 -13.01 -17.59 -48.46
N GLY A 19 -11.96 -16.78 -48.64
CA GLY A 19 -11.25 -16.58 -49.93
C GLY A 19 -11.64 -15.32 -50.67
N SER A 20 -12.64 -14.56 -50.23
CA SER A 20 -13.00 -13.29 -50.89
C SER A 20 -11.84 -12.27 -50.75
N ARG A 21 -11.56 -11.52 -51.83
CA ARG A 21 -10.64 -10.40 -51.83
C ARG A 21 -11.40 -9.09 -51.70
N VAL A 22 -10.94 -8.21 -50.81
CA VAL A 22 -11.55 -6.90 -50.55
C VAL A 22 -10.45 -5.85 -50.40
N TRP A 23 -10.79 -4.58 -50.61
CA TRP A 23 -9.89 -3.47 -50.33
C TRP A 23 -9.59 -3.39 -48.83
N LYS A 24 -8.41 -2.94 -48.45
CA LYS A 24 -7.99 -2.79 -47.03
C LYS A 24 -8.82 -1.78 -46.27
N ASP A 25 -9.54 -0.88 -46.93
CA ASP A 25 -10.49 0.06 -46.36
C ASP A 25 -11.93 -0.49 -46.27
N HIS A 26 -12.14 -1.74 -46.69
CA HIS A 26 -13.46 -2.39 -46.57
C HIS A 26 -13.92 -2.42 -45.11
N LEU A 27 -15.24 -2.21 -44.87
CA LEU A 27 -15.82 -2.09 -43.53
C LEU A 27 -15.47 -3.26 -42.60
N ARG A 28 -15.46 -4.51 -43.08
CA ARG A 28 -15.03 -5.68 -42.28
C ARG A 28 -13.58 -5.55 -41.81
N VAL A 29 -12.69 -5.08 -42.69
CA VAL A 29 -11.27 -4.88 -42.37
C VAL A 29 -11.13 -3.80 -41.30
N GLN A 30 -11.88 -2.70 -41.41
CA GLN A 30 -11.90 -1.65 -40.40
C GLN A 30 -12.43 -2.17 -39.05
N CYS A 31 -13.48 -3.03 -39.05
CA CYS A 31 -14.02 -3.59 -37.82
C CYS A 31 -13.00 -4.44 -37.07
N TYR A 32 -12.45 -5.48 -37.70
CA TYR A 32 -11.51 -6.36 -37.00
C TYR A 32 -10.17 -5.67 -36.73
N GLY A 33 -9.72 -4.78 -37.62
CA GLY A 33 -8.49 -4.00 -37.41
C GLY A 33 -8.59 -3.06 -36.20
N THR A 34 -9.74 -2.38 -36.02
CA THR A 34 -9.97 -1.55 -34.84
C THR A 34 -10.02 -2.38 -33.56
N LEU A 35 -10.58 -3.59 -33.59
CA LEU A 35 -10.58 -4.47 -32.41
C LEU A 35 -9.20 -5.05 -32.11
N ASP A 36 -8.37 -5.30 -33.12
CA ASP A 36 -6.98 -5.70 -32.96
C ASP A 36 -6.14 -4.56 -32.31
N GLU A 37 -6.41 -3.31 -32.70
CA GLU A 37 -5.84 -2.13 -32.03
C GLU A 37 -6.24 -2.08 -30.54
N ALA A 38 -7.52 -2.34 -30.23
CA ALA A 38 -8.01 -2.44 -28.84
C ALA A 38 -7.32 -3.59 -28.09
N ASN A 39 -7.15 -4.74 -28.73
CA ASN A 39 -6.47 -5.90 -28.19
C ASN A 39 -5.01 -5.60 -27.83
N SER A 40 -4.30 -4.91 -28.74
CA SER A 40 -2.94 -4.44 -28.49
C SER A 40 -2.86 -3.48 -27.31
N MET A 41 -3.81 -2.56 -27.18
CA MET A 41 -3.88 -1.64 -26.05
C MET A 41 -4.23 -2.36 -24.72
N MET A 42 -5.05 -3.41 -24.76
CA MET A 42 -5.25 -4.29 -23.60
C MET A 42 -3.98 -5.05 -23.22
N GLY A 43 -3.14 -5.40 -24.20
CA GLY A 43 -1.79 -5.95 -23.97
C GLY A 43 -0.89 -4.98 -23.21
N VAL A 44 -0.91 -3.68 -23.56
CA VAL A 44 -0.20 -2.65 -22.78
C VAL A 44 -0.75 -2.56 -21.37
N ALA A 45 -2.09 -2.51 -21.19
CA ALA A 45 -2.70 -2.51 -19.86
C ALA A 45 -2.28 -3.74 -19.04
N TYR A 46 -2.32 -4.94 -19.63
CA TYR A 46 -1.85 -6.17 -19.02
C TYR A 46 -0.41 -6.06 -18.49
N SER A 47 0.50 -5.47 -19.27
CA SER A 47 1.92 -5.38 -18.91
C SER A 47 2.20 -4.46 -17.73
N ILE A 48 1.36 -3.44 -17.49
CA ILE A 48 1.53 -2.42 -16.46
C ILE A 48 0.57 -2.57 -15.27
N CYS A 49 -0.51 -3.34 -15.39
CA CYS A 49 -1.39 -3.69 -14.27
C CYS A 49 -0.63 -4.46 -13.19
N ARG A 50 -0.90 -4.16 -11.93
CA ARG A 50 -0.35 -4.88 -10.77
C ARG A 50 -1.31 -5.92 -10.20
N ASN A 51 -2.59 -5.81 -10.52
CA ASN A 51 -3.61 -6.72 -10.04
C ASN A 51 -3.65 -7.98 -10.93
N GLU A 52 -3.28 -9.14 -10.37
CA GLU A 52 -3.21 -10.40 -11.09
C GLU A 52 -4.59 -10.92 -11.54
N GLU A 53 -5.67 -10.60 -10.83
CA GLU A 53 -7.03 -10.94 -11.25
C GLU A 53 -7.40 -10.18 -12.54
N ILE A 54 -7.11 -8.87 -12.60
CA ILE A 54 -7.34 -8.05 -13.80
C ILE A 54 -6.48 -8.54 -14.96
N LYS A 55 -5.20 -8.89 -14.72
CA LYS A 55 -4.33 -9.47 -15.75
C LYS A 55 -4.93 -10.74 -16.33
N LYS A 56 -5.42 -11.64 -15.49
CA LYS A 56 -6.05 -12.88 -15.94
C LYS A 56 -7.27 -12.59 -16.82
N ILE A 57 -8.16 -11.69 -16.37
CA ILE A 57 -9.32 -11.27 -17.15
C ILE A 57 -8.90 -10.72 -18.51
N LEU A 58 -7.98 -9.76 -18.54
CA LEU A 58 -7.48 -9.16 -19.79
C LEU A 58 -6.91 -10.22 -20.74
N LYS A 59 -6.15 -11.20 -20.22
CA LYS A 59 -5.57 -12.28 -21.02
C LYS A 59 -6.61 -13.18 -21.66
N ASP A 60 -7.69 -13.49 -20.94
CA ASP A 60 -8.77 -14.33 -21.46
C ASP A 60 -9.61 -13.55 -22.48
N ILE A 61 -9.90 -12.28 -22.23
CA ILE A 61 -10.59 -11.40 -23.19
C ILE A 61 -9.76 -11.20 -24.47
N GLN A 62 -8.43 -11.08 -24.39
CA GLN A 62 -7.57 -11.00 -25.56
C GLN A 62 -7.72 -12.22 -26.49
N LYS A 63 -7.90 -13.43 -25.92
CA LYS A 63 -8.17 -14.64 -26.72
C LYS A 63 -9.56 -14.59 -27.37
N GLU A 64 -10.58 -14.12 -26.63
CA GLU A 64 -11.93 -13.96 -27.16
C GLU A 64 -11.97 -12.94 -28.32
N ILE A 65 -11.14 -11.88 -28.28
CA ILE A 65 -11.03 -10.91 -29.37
C ILE A 65 -10.44 -11.54 -30.63
N PHE A 66 -9.54 -12.51 -30.54
CA PHE A 66 -9.11 -13.27 -31.73
C PHE A 66 -10.26 -14.07 -32.35
N VAL A 67 -11.10 -14.71 -31.53
CA VAL A 67 -12.32 -15.40 -31.98
C VAL A 67 -13.27 -14.42 -32.65
N LEU A 68 -13.51 -13.26 -32.04
CA LEU A 68 -14.34 -12.19 -32.58
C LEU A 68 -13.78 -11.65 -33.91
N GLY A 69 -12.47 -11.41 -33.97
CA GLY A 69 -11.77 -10.95 -35.18
C GLY A 69 -11.92 -11.93 -36.34
N ALA A 70 -11.77 -13.23 -36.09
CA ALA A 70 -11.97 -14.28 -37.08
C ALA A 70 -13.42 -14.31 -37.61
N GLU A 71 -14.40 -14.13 -36.75
CA GLU A 71 -15.81 -14.07 -37.13
C GLU A 71 -16.12 -12.83 -37.99
N LEU A 72 -15.59 -11.67 -37.62
CA LEU A 72 -15.73 -10.43 -38.39
C LEU A 72 -15.00 -10.47 -39.75
N ALA A 73 -13.85 -11.13 -39.81
CA ALA A 73 -13.07 -11.31 -41.02
C ALA A 73 -13.64 -12.37 -41.99
N SER A 74 -14.72 -13.07 -41.61
CA SER A 74 -15.30 -14.14 -42.42
C SER A 74 -16.32 -13.60 -43.41
N ASP A 75 -16.21 -14.04 -44.67
CA ASP A 75 -17.29 -13.93 -45.65
C ASP A 75 -18.31 -15.07 -45.50
N GLU A 76 -19.34 -15.17 -46.39
CA GLU A 76 -20.37 -16.18 -46.30
C GLU A 76 -19.80 -17.61 -46.45
N HIS A 77 -18.78 -17.83 -47.25
CA HIS A 77 -18.09 -19.10 -47.36
C HIS A 77 -17.20 -19.39 -46.15
N GLY A 78 -16.60 -18.37 -45.61
CA GLY A 78 -15.71 -18.44 -44.44
C GLY A 78 -16.41 -18.85 -43.16
N LYS A 79 -17.68 -18.47 -42.99
CA LYS A 79 -18.49 -18.78 -41.80
C LYS A 79 -18.50 -20.26 -41.41
N LYS A 80 -18.38 -21.17 -42.39
CA LYS A 80 -18.36 -22.63 -42.17
C LYS A 80 -17.01 -23.12 -41.62
N TYR A 81 -15.94 -22.36 -41.78
CA TYR A 81 -14.60 -22.71 -41.29
C TYR A 81 -14.31 -22.19 -39.89
N ILE A 82 -15.18 -21.28 -39.36
CA ILE A 82 -15.03 -20.74 -38.02
C ILE A 82 -15.52 -21.80 -37.00
N LYS A 83 -14.58 -22.39 -36.27
CA LYS A 83 -14.85 -23.42 -35.27
C LYS A 83 -15.39 -22.82 -33.96
N GLU A 84 -14.84 -21.69 -33.53
CA GLU A 84 -15.25 -21.00 -32.32
C GLU A 84 -15.91 -19.67 -32.68
N LYS A 85 -16.94 -19.30 -31.97
CA LYS A 85 -17.70 -18.07 -32.17
C LYS A 85 -18.01 -17.42 -30.85
N ILE A 86 -18.29 -16.13 -30.89
CA ILE A 86 -18.81 -15.42 -29.70
C ILE A 86 -20.23 -15.95 -29.44
N GLU A 87 -20.45 -16.44 -28.23
CA GLU A 87 -21.69 -17.02 -27.76
C GLU A 87 -22.23 -16.26 -26.55
N LYS A 88 -23.48 -16.51 -26.17
CA LYS A 88 -24.13 -15.92 -24.99
C LYS A 88 -23.32 -16.09 -23.70
N LYS A 89 -22.64 -17.23 -23.54
CA LYS A 89 -21.76 -17.48 -22.38
C LYS A 89 -20.64 -16.43 -22.22
N HIS A 90 -20.07 -15.94 -23.34
CA HIS A 90 -19.02 -14.91 -23.30
C HIS A 90 -19.59 -13.55 -22.88
N ILE A 91 -20.83 -13.25 -23.31
CA ILE A 91 -21.53 -12.02 -22.89
C ILE A 91 -21.83 -12.10 -21.39
N GLN A 92 -22.39 -13.23 -20.92
CA GLN A 92 -22.67 -13.46 -19.51
C GLN A 92 -21.40 -13.34 -18.64
N ASN A 93 -20.27 -13.90 -19.09
CA ASN A 93 -18.99 -13.75 -18.39
C ASN A 93 -18.58 -12.27 -18.23
N LEU A 94 -18.74 -11.45 -19.27
CA LEU A 94 -18.50 -10.00 -19.18
C LEU A 94 -19.43 -9.33 -18.17
N GLU A 95 -20.71 -9.69 -18.17
CA GLU A 95 -21.73 -9.17 -17.25
C GLU A 95 -21.40 -9.55 -15.79
N GLU A 96 -21.01 -10.80 -15.54
CA GLU A 96 -20.58 -11.29 -14.22
C GLU A 96 -19.35 -10.53 -13.71
N ILE A 97 -18.36 -10.25 -14.57
CA ILE A 97 -17.19 -9.43 -14.23
C ILE A 97 -17.63 -8.01 -13.87
N ILE A 98 -18.49 -7.40 -14.68
CA ILE A 98 -19.01 -6.04 -14.44
C ILE A 98 -19.72 -5.97 -13.09
N ASP A 99 -20.63 -6.91 -12.83
CA ASP A 99 -21.44 -6.95 -11.60
C ASP A 99 -20.56 -7.18 -10.36
N HIS A 100 -19.64 -8.14 -10.45
CA HIS A 100 -18.70 -8.44 -9.36
C HIS A 100 -17.91 -7.20 -8.93
N TYR A 101 -17.30 -6.53 -9.88
CA TYR A 101 -16.45 -5.37 -9.56
C TYR A 101 -17.26 -4.12 -9.24
N THR A 102 -18.42 -3.92 -9.87
CA THR A 102 -19.32 -2.81 -9.52
C THR A 102 -19.81 -2.94 -8.07
N LYS A 103 -20.15 -4.16 -7.63
CA LYS A 103 -20.49 -4.42 -6.23
C LYS A 103 -19.33 -4.11 -5.28
N LYS A 104 -18.08 -4.40 -5.68
CA LYS A 104 -16.87 -4.19 -4.87
C LYS A 104 -16.49 -2.71 -4.72
N ILE A 105 -16.59 -1.93 -5.79
CA ILE A 105 -16.16 -0.52 -5.81
C ILE A 105 -17.32 0.48 -5.67
N GLY A 106 -18.56 0.01 -5.67
CA GLY A 106 -19.76 0.83 -5.63
C GLY A 106 -20.17 1.44 -6.97
N PRO A 107 -21.42 1.96 -7.04
CA PRO A 107 -21.94 2.59 -8.26
C PRO A 107 -21.15 3.88 -8.59
N GLN A 108 -21.15 4.24 -9.87
CA GLN A 108 -20.60 5.50 -10.33
C GLN A 108 -21.51 6.66 -9.89
N LYS A 109 -20.94 7.67 -9.24
CA LYS A 109 -21.66 8.88 -8.81
C LYS A 109 -21.33 10.10 -9.64
N GLU A 110 -20.15 10.15 -10.24
CA GLU A 110 -19.63 11.31 -10.99
C GLU A 110 -18.93 10.85 -12.27
N PHE A 111 -18.75 11.77 -13.24
CA PHE A 111 -17.95 11.48 -14.43
C PHE A 111 -16.51 11.17 -14.06
N VAL A 112 -15.98 10.09 -14.63
CA VAL A 112 -14.59 9.69 -14.42
C VAL A 112 -13.69 10.41 -15.43
N ILE A 113 -12.71 11.16 -14.92
CA ILE A 113 -11.64 11.74 -15.72
C ILE A 113 -10.51 10.72 -15.79
N PRO A 114 -10.17 10.18 -16.99
CA PRO A 114 -9.06 9.24 -17.12
C PRO A 114 -7.70 9.85 -16.73
N GLY A 115 -6.80 9.03 -16.15
CA GLY A 115 -5.42 9.47 -15.92
C GLY A 115 -4.91 9.35 -14.49
N LYS A 116 -5.68 8.77 -13.56
CA LYS A 116 -5.21 8.57 -12.17
C LYS A 116 -4.03 7.60 -12.09
N THR A 117 -4.01 6.56 -12.92
CA THR A 117 -2.88 5.65 -13.07
C THR A 117 -2.64 5.36 -14.55
N THR A 118 -1.41 4.95 -14.89
CA THR A 118 -1.09 4.54 -16.26
C THR A 118 -1.95 3.35 -16.68
N ALA A 119 -2.16 2.37 -15.80
CA ALA A 119 -2.99 1.20 -16.08
C ALA A 119 -4.45 1.60 -16.34
N SER A 120 -5.08 2.41 -15.48
CA SER A 120 -6.46 2.87 -15.69
C SER A 120 -6.60 3.72 -16.95
N ALA A 121 -5.66 4.63 -17.22
CA ALA A 121 -5.66 5.45 -18.42
C ALA A 121 -5.59 4.59 -19.69
N THR A 122 -4.73 3.56 -19.71
CA THR A 122 -4.59 2.63 -20.83
C THR A 122 -5.87 1.81 -21.04
N LEU A 123 -6.52 1.34 -19.97
CA LEU A 123 -7.82 0.68 -20.05
C LEU A 123 -8.91 1.60 -20.62
N HIS A 124 -8.90 2.88 -20.26
CA HIS A 124 -9.81 3.87 -20.86
C HIS A 124 -9.52 4.10 -22.34
N VAL A 125 -8.25 4.09 -22.79
CA VAL A 125 -7.91 4.13 -24.22
C VAL A 125 -8.44 2.90 -24.93
N ALA A 126 -8.18 1.69 -24.41
CA ALA A 126 -8.72 0.44 -24.96
C ALA A 126 -10.25 0.50 -25.09
N ARG A 127 -10.93 0.95 -24.05
CA ARG A 127 -12.40 1.17 -24.05
C ARG A 127 -12.85 2.09 -25.20
N THR A 128 -12.17 3.22 -25.40
CA THR A 128 -12.58 4.16 -26.45
C THR A 128 -12.33 3.61 -27.85
N ILE A 129 -11.30 2.79 -28.03
CA ILE A 129 -11.03 2.06 -29.28
C ILE A 129 -12.13 1.00 -29.51
N VAL A 130 -12.50 0.20 -28.49
CA VAL A 130 -13.62 -0.74 -28.57
C VAL A 130 -14.92 -0.03 -29.01
N ARG A 131 -15.24 1.13 -28.40
CA ARG A 131 -16.42 1.93 -28.80
C ARG A 131 -16.32 2.47 -30.22
N ARG A 132 -15.12 2.76 -30.74
CA ARG A 132 -14.92 3.08 -32.16
C ARG A 132 -15.24 1.86 -33.03
N GLY A 133 -14.71 0.68 -32.67
CA GLY A 133 -15.01 -0.60 -33.32
C GLY A 133 -16.50 -0.94 -33.29
N GLU A 134 -17.17 -0.74 -32.16
CA GLU A 134 -18.61 -0.93 -32.01
C GLU A 134 -19.41 -0.14 -33.05
N ARG A 135 -19.10 1.14 -33.25
CA ARG A 135 -19.78 1.97 -34.25
C ARG A 135 -19.60 1.46 -35.69
N LEU A 136 -18.44 0.88 -36.02
CA LEU A 136 -18.20 0.23 -37.31
C LEU A 136 -18.99 -1.07 -37.43
N VAL A 137 -19.01 -1.86 -36.37
CA VAL A 137 -19.74 -3.15 -36.32
C VAL A 137 -21.26 -2.95 -36.43
N ILE A 138 -21.82 -1.87 -35.89
CA ILE A 138 -23.24 -1.53 -36.05
C ILE A 138 -23.64 -1.36 -37.53
N GLN A 139 -22.75 -0.88 -38.39
CA GLN A 139 -23.05 -0.78 -39.83
C GLN A 139 -23.20 -2.16 -40.45
N LEU A 140 -22.31 -3.11 -40.14
CA LEU A 140 -22.42 -4.51 -40.57
C LEU A 140 -23.69 -5.21 -40.01
N TYR A 141 -24.03 -4.89 -38.75
CA TYR A 141 -25.22 -5.44 -38.11
C TYR A 141 -26.52 -5.00 -38.80
N LYS A 142 -26.65 -3.72 -39.14
CA LYS A 142 -27.79 -3.17 -39.88
C LYS A 142 -27.98 -3.85 -41.26
N GLU A 143 -26.90 -4.24 -41.89
CA GLU A 143 -26.91 -4.98 -43.15
C GLU A 143 -27.17 -6.49 -42.97
N LYS A 144 -27.41 -6.95 -41.73
CA LYS A 144 -27.61 -8.38 -41.37
C LYS A 144 -26.41 -9.28 -41.72
N LYS A 145 -25.20 -8.69 -41.79
CA LYS A 145 -23.96 -9.39 -42.13
C LYS A 145 -23.25 -10.03 -40.93
N ILE A 146 -23.71 -9.75 -39.72
CA ILE A 146 -23.17 -10.30 -38.48
C ILE A 146 -24.31 -10.71 -37.52
N ARG A 147 -23.97 -11.54 -36.55
CA ARG A 147 -24.91 -12.02 -35.51
C ARG A 147 -25.08 -10.99 -34.40
N GLU A 148 -26.22 -11.08 -33.72
CA GLU A 148 -26.57 -10.18 -32.59
C GLU A 148 -25.58 -10.33 -31.44
N GLU A 149 -25.12 -11.55 -31.13
CA GLU A 149 -24.16 -11.80 -30.06
C GLU A 149 -22.83 -11.05 -30.25
N VAL A 150 -22.38 -10.84 -31.48
CA VAL A 150 -21.18 -10.06 -31.79
C VAL A 150 -21.36 -8.61 -31.35
N GLN A 151 -22.49 -7.99 -31.67
CA GLN A 151 -22.80 -6.62 -31.32
C GLN A 151 -22.95 -6.47 -29.80
N GLN A 152 -23.67 -7.38 -29.15
CA GLN A 152 -23.88 -7.39 -27.69
C GLN A 152 -22.56 -7.55 -26.95
N TYR A 153 -21.69 -8.47 -27.41
CA TYR A 153 -20.39 -8.70 -26.79
C TYR A 153 -19.51 -7.45 -26.81
N ILE A 154 -19.40 -6.76 -27.96
CA ILE A 154 -18.57 -5.56 -28.09
C ILE A 154 -19.09 -4.43 -27.20
N ASN A 155 -20.40 -4.28 -27.08
CA ASN A 155 -21.01 -3.32 -26.17
C ASN A 155 -20.62 -3.63 -24.72
N ARG A 156 -20.82 -4.86 -24.23
CA ARG A 156 -20.43 -5.30 -22.88
C ARG A 156 -18.92 -5.22 -22.63
N LEU A 157 -18.11 -5.51 -23.66
CA LEU A 157 -16.65 -5.37 -23.57
C LEU A 157 -16.23 -3.93 -23.21
N SER A 158 -16.90 -2.93 -23.81
CA SER A 158 -16.62 -1.53 -23.48
C SER A 158 -16.97 -1.19 -22.02
N ASP A 159 -18.08 -1.74 -21.51
CA ASP A 159 -18.54 -1.53 -20.13
C ASP A 159 -17.60 -2.22 -19.13
N MET A 160 -17.16 -3.44 -19.42
CA MET A 160 -16.19 -4.18 -18.61
C MET A 160 -14.86 -3.43 -18.50
N LEU A 161 -14.30 -2.93 -19.60
CA LEU A 161 -13.07 -2.15 -19.59
C LEU A 161 -13.20 -0.86 -18.76
N PHE A 162 -14.38 -0.22 -18.78
CA PHE A 162 -14.64 0.93 -17.92
C PHE A 162 -14.59 0.55 -16.44
N VAL A 163 -15.26 -0.55 -16.06
CA VAL A 163 -15.28 -1.01 -14.66
C VAL A 163 -13.87 -1.41 -14.21
N LEU A 164 -13.11 -2.14 -15.02
CA LEU A 164 -11.73 -2.52 -14.67
C LEU A 164 -10.82 -1.30 -14.51
N ALA A 165 -10.98 -0.26 -15.34
CA ALA A 165 -10.23 0.99 -15.16
C ALA A 165 -10.53 1.64 -13.80
N ARG A 166 -11.80 1.67 -13.37
CA ARG A 166 -12.19 2.18 -12.05
C ARG A 166 -11.62 1.34 -10.91
N VAL A 167 -11.55 0.02 -11.08
CA VAL A 167 -10.93 -0.89 -10.08
C VAL A 167 -9.46 -0.55 -9.91
N GLU A 168 -8.71 -0.35 -11.00
CA GLU A 168 -7.30 0.05 -10.96
C GLU A 168 -7.11 1.39 -10.25
N GLU A 169 -8.00 2.36 -10.48
CA GLU A 169 -7.97 3.66 -9.77
C GLU A 169 -8.23 3.50 -8.27
N THR A 170 -9.21 2.67 -7.90
CA THR A 170 -9.55 2.42 -6.50
C THR A 170 -8.42 1.68 -5.77
N ASN A 171 -7.83 0.67 -6.41
CA ASN A 171 -6.70 -0.08 -5.86
C ASN A 171 -5.48 0.85 -5.63
N ALA A 172 -5.19 1.75 -6.58
CA ALA A 172 -4.12 2.72 -6.43
C ALA A 172 -4.35 3.67 -5.25
N LEU A 173 -5.58 4.17 -5.08
CA LEU A 173 -5.95 5.01 -3.94
C LEU A 173 -5.81 4.27 -2.61
N ILE A 174 -6.28 3.02 -2.54
CA ILE A 174 -6.13 2.18 -1.35
C ILE A 174 -4.65 1.99 -1.01
N GLN A 175 -3.81 1.73 -2.01
CA GLN A 175 -2.37 1.56 -1.81
C GLN A 175 -1.72 2.86 -1.32
N GLU A 176 -2.07 4.00 -1.90
CA GLU A 176 -1.57 5.32 -1.46
C GLU A 176 -1.95 5.60 0.00
N VAL A 177 -3.21 5.31 0.38
CA VAL A 177 -3.67 5.46 1.78
C VAL A 177 -2.90 4.52 2.71
N LYS A 178 -2.72 3.25 2.33
CA LYS A 178 -1.92 2.29 3.09
C LYS A 178 -0.49 2.79 3.29
N ASP A 179 0.16 3.27 2.23
CA ASP A 179 1.54 3.77 2.30
C ASP A 179 1.65 5.01 3.18
N ARG A 180 0.65 5.92 3.13
CA ARG A 180 0.57 7.08 4.04
C ARG A 180 0.38 6.66 5.50
N VAL A 181 -0.50 5.68 5.76
CA VAL A 181 -0.72 5.14 7.11
C VAL A 181 0.53 4.44 7.63
N VAL A 182 1.14 3.57 6.81
CA VAL A 182 2.41 2.88 7.17
C VAL A 182 3.53 3.90 7.39
N LYS A 183 3.62 4.95 6.56
CA LYS A 183 4.60 6.03 6.74
C LYS A 183 4.32 6.83 8.02
N LYS A 184 3.05 7.09 8.37
CA LYS A 184 2.68 7.69 9.65
C LYS A 184 3.01 6.77 10.82
N LEU A 185 2.72 5.48 10.72
CA LEU A 185 3.02 4.49 11.76
C LEU A 185 4.53 4.27 11.91
N LYS A 186 5.28 4.21 10.80
CA LYS A 186 6.75 4.18 10.79
C LYS A 186 7.37 5.53 11.12
N GLY A 187 6.68 6.64 10.89
CA GLY A 187 7.07 7.97 11.38
C GLY A 187 6.81 8.17 12.87
N HIS A 188 6.24 7.15 13.56
CA HIS A 188 6.41 6.97 15.01
C HIS A 188 7.77 6.36 15.35
N ASP A 189 8.59 5.93 14.40
CA ASP A 189 10.06 6.02 14.50
C ASP A 189 10.55 7.50 14.45
N ARG A 190 9.67 8.45 14.81
CA ARG A 190 10.01 9.89 14.91
C ARG A 190 11.14 10.17 15.88
N TYR A 191 11.44 9.19 16.69
CA TYR A 191 12.50 9.21 17.68
C TYR A 191 13.48 8.09 17.34
N GLY A 192 14.09 8.19 16.14
CA GLY A 192 15.16 7.29 15.72
C GLY A 192 16.20 7.11 16.81
N GLY A 193 15.92 6.27 17.78
CA GLY A 193 16.82 6.00 18.86
C GLY A 193 16.25 5.48 20.16
N LEU A 194 15.00 5.77 20.56
CA LEU A 194 14.41 5.19 21.76
C LEU A 194 13.30 4.19 21.40
N ASN A 195 13.65 2.92 21.35
CA ASN A 195 12.73 1.81 21.12
C ASN A 195 12.98 0.70 22.15
N LEU A 196 12.12 -0.34 22.13
CA LEU A 196 12.24 -1.44 23.07
C LEU A 196 13.59 -2.17 22.99
N CYS A 197 14.22 -2.24 21.83
CA CYS A 197 15.53 -2.89 21.66
C CYS A 197 16.62 -2.11 22.42
N ILE A 198 16.64 -0.78 22.28
CA ILE A 198 17.58 0.09 23.00
C ILE A 198 17.27 0.11 24.48
N ALA A 199 15.99 0.19 24.88
CA ALA A 199 15.60 0.12 26.28
C ALA A 199 16.06 -1.19 26.96
N LYS A 200 16.04 -2.33 26.26
CA LYS A 200 16.59 -3.61 26.74
C LYS A 200 18.11 -3.54 26.96
N LYS A 201 18.85 -3.00 26.00
CA LYS A 201 20.33 -2.83 26.15
C LYS A 201 20.68 -1.94 27.35
N MET A 202 19.91 -0.86 27.54
CA MET A 202 20.07 0.02 28.69
C MET A 202 19.78 -0.73 30.00
N ALA A 203 18.71 -1.54 30.03
CA ALA A 203 18.35 -2.34 31.22
C ALA A 203 19.42 -3.36 31.56
N GLU A 204 19.95 -4.08 30.57
CA GLU A 204 21.04 -5.05 30.71
C GLU A 204 22.32 -4.39 31.27
N ALA A 205 22.65 -3.17 30.79
CA ALA A 205 23.78 -2.40 31.28
C ALA A 205 23.56 -1.91 32.73
N ALA A 206 22.36 -1.42 33.05
CA ALA A 206 21.98 -1.05 34.41
C ALA A 206 22.10 -2.23 35.36
N GLU A 207 21.56 -3.39 34.96
CA GLU A 207 21.60 -4.63 35.74
C GLU A 207 23.05 -5.11 35.98
N ALA A 208 23.88 -5.13 34.94
CA ALA A 208 25.29 -5.52 35.05
C ALA A 208 26.03 -4.61 36.02
N LYS A 209 25.80 -3.31 35.94
CA LYS A 209 26.42 -2.31 36.86
C LYS A 209 25.91 -2.52 38.29
N ALA A 210 24.61 -2.71 38.47
CA ALA A 210 23.99 -2.96 39.77
C ALA A 210 24.54 -4.23 40.45
N LYS A 211 24.67 -5.33 39.68
CA LYS A 211 25.30 -6.59 40.13
C LYS A 211 26.75 -6.35 40.60
N SER A 212 27.52 -5.57 39.87
CA SER A 212 28.92 -5.25 40.26
C SER A 212 29.03 -4.44 41.56
N MET A 213 27.93 -3.77 41.92
CA MET A 213 27.84 -2.97 43.15
C MET A 213 27.13 -3.71 44.30
N GLY A 214 26.53 -4.89 44.02
CA GLY A 214 25.76 -5.65 44.98
C GLY A 214 24.39 -5.00 45.35
N VAL A 215 23.84 -4.16 44.46
CA VAL A 215 22.61 -3.39 44.70
C VAL A 215 21.51 -3.91 43.77
N PRO A 216 20.49 -4.61 44.28
CA PRO A 216 19.35 -5.02 43.44
C PRO A 216 18.46 -3.82 43.14
N ILE A 217 18.18 -3.60 41.85
CA ILE A 217 17.46 -2.41 41.37
C ILE A 217 16.20 -2.75 40.59
N VAL A 218 15.37 -1.72 40.39
CA VAL A 218 14.37 -1.63 39.34
C VAL A 218 14.81 -0.53 38.38
N PHE A 219 14.82 -0.85 37.09
CA PHE A 219 15.12 0.07 35.99
C PHE A 219 13.89 0.29 35.12
N SER A 220 13.54 1.52 34.81
CA SER A 220 12.38 1.87 33.99
C SER A 220 12.74 2.85 32.88
N VAL A 221 12.08 2.70 31.70
CA VAL A 221 12.19 3.61 30.56
C VAL A 221 10.79 4.01 30.13
N VAL A 222 10.58 5.31 29.96
CA VAL A 222 9.35 5.89 29.41
C VAL A 222 9.62 6.67 28.12
N ASP A 223 8.61 6.79 27.26
CA ASP A 223 8.65 7.64 26.06
C ASP A 223 8.52 9.14 26.42
N GLU A 224 8.47 9.99 25.39
CA GLU A 224 8.29 11.45 25.56
C GLU A 224 6.95 11.84 26.20
N GLY A 225 5.93 10.99 26.04
CA GLY A 225 4.59 11.15 26.64
C GLY A 225 4.51 10.62 28.08
N GLY A 226 5.62 10.06 28.60
CA GLY A 226 5.67 9.44 29.92
C GLY A 226 5.02 8.04 29.99
N ASN A 227 4.78 7.41 28.83
CA ASN A 227 4.25 6.05 28.75
C ASN A 227 5.38 5.03 28.91
N LEU A 228 5.10 3.95 29.65
CA LEU A 228 6.09 2.90 29.91
C LEU A 228 6.49 2.16 28.62
N ILE A 229 7.81 2.10 28.34
CA ILE A 229 8.41 1.27 27.29
C ILE A 229 8.91 -0.04 27.87
N LEU A 230 9.64 0.04 29.01
CA LEU A 230 10.25 -1.10 29.68
C LEU A 230 10.33 -0.86 31.18
N ILE A 231 10.06 -1.90 31.96
CA ILE A 231 10.45 -2.03 33.36
C ILE A 231 11.21 -3.34 33.53
N HIS A 232 12.37 -3.28 34.21
CA HIS A 232 13.21 -4.43 34.48
C HIS A 232 13.51 -4.47 35.98
N ARG A 233 13.01 -5.51 36.65
CA ARG A 233 13.13 -5.68 38.10
C ARG A 233 14.08 -6.84 38.41
N MET A 234 15.15 -6.55 39.17
CA MET A 234 16.01 -7.58 39.71
C MET A 234 15.36 -8.29 40.89
N GLU A 235 15.75 -9.54 41.12
CA GLU A 235 15.40 -10.26 42.31
C GLU A 235 15.90 -9.50 43.55
N ASP A 236 15.22 -9.60 44.65
CA ASP A 236 15.52 -8.95 45.93
C ASP A 236 15.45 -7.42 45.93
N SER A 237 15.04 -6.78 44.85
CA SER A 237 14.78 -5.33 44.82
C SER A 237 13.57 -4.97 45.67
N LEU A 238 13.58 -3.79 46.30
CA LEU A 238 12.50 -3.32 47.14
C LEU A 238 11.21 -3.15 46.33
N LEU A 239 10.07 -3.50 46.90
CA LEU A 239 8.77 -3.36 46.23
C LEU A 239 8.49 -1.90 45.81
N ALA A 240 8.78 -0.94 46.70
CA ALA A 240 8.60 0.48 46.40
C ALA A 240 9.43 0.99 45.21
N SER A 241 10.55 0.31 44.89
CA SER A 241 11.42 0.69 43.80
C SER A 241 10.75 0.55 42.43
N ILE A 242 9.68 -0.24 42.29
CA ILE A 242 8.87 -0.35 41.07
C ILE A 242 8.29 1.00 40.73
N ASP A 243 7.50 1.58 41.63
CA ASP A 243 6.87 2.88 41.40
C ASP A 243 7.86 4.02 41.37
N ILE A 244 8.86 3.97 42.26
CA ILE A 244 9.91 5.01 42.32
C ILE A 244 10.70 5.08 41.00
N SER A 245 11.12 3.97 40.43
CA SER A 245 11.89 3.98 39.17
C SER A 245 11.05 4.51 37.99
N MET A 246 9.77 4.10 37.88
CA MET A 246 8.86 4.62 36.87
C MET A 246 8.62 6.12 37.06
N ASN A 247 8.41 6.58 38.29
CA ASN A 247 8.15 7.99 38.57
C ASN A 247 9.41 8.85 38.41
N LYS A 248 10.62 8.33 38.70
CA LYS A 248 11.88 8.98 38.30
C LYS A 248 12.00 9.15 36.79
N ALA A 249 11.70 8.10 36.02
CA ALA A 249 11.69 8.16 34.55
C ALA A 249 10.67 9.18 34.02
N TYR A 250 9.46 9.16 34.58
CA TYR A 250 8.39 10.10 34.24
C TYR A 250 8.80 11.56 34.56
N THR A 251 9.30 11.82 35.76
CA THR A 251 9.75 13.16 36.18
C THR A 251 10.83 13.69 35.24
N ALA A 252 11.83 12.86 34.92
CA ALA A 252 12.91 13.24 34.04
C ALA A 252 12.44 13.53 32.62
N SER A 253 11.48 12.74 32.08
CA SER A 253 10.88 12.99 30.75
C SER A 253 10.03 14.25 30.75
N SER A 254 9.18 14.45 31.76
CA SER A 254 8.20 15.55 31.83
C SER A 254 8.86 16.91 32.02
N LEU A 255 9.83 16.98 32.96
CA LEU A 255 10.55 18.23 33.27
C LEU A 255 11.78 18.45 32.37
N LYS A 256 12.19 17.43 31.60
CA LYS A 256 13.38 17.47 30.74
C LYS A 256 14.68 17.77 31.50
N LEU A 257 14.72 17.40 32.77
CA LEU A 257 15.82 17.58 33.71
C LEU A 257 16.13 16.27 34.44
N PRO A 258 17.39 16.01 34.80
CA PRO A 258 17.72 14.94 35.73
C PRO A 258 17.05 15.17 37.09
N THR A 259 16.55 14.09 37.73
CA THR A 259 15.80 14.23 38.99
C THR A 259 16.63 14.82 40.15
N HIS A 260 17.98 14.70 40.14
CA HIS A 260 18.82 15.36 41.11
C HIS A 260 18.91 16.87 40.91
N GLU A 261 18.71 17.36 39.67
CA GLU A 261 18.60 18.81 39.40
C GLU A 261 17.22 19.32 39.83
N VAL A 262 16.16 18.52 39.60
CA VAL A 262 14.82 18.83 40.11
C VAL A 262 14.85 18.95 41.64
N ALA A 263 15.60 18.07 42.31
CA ALA A 263 15.79 18.14 43.77
C ALA A 263 16.30 19.50 44.25
N LYS A 264 17.24 20.11 43.54
CA LYS A 264 17.83 21.42 43.92
C LYS A 264 16.82 22.56 43.81
N ILE A 265 16.03 22.58 42.75
CA ILE A 265 15.06 23.65 42.46
C ILE A 265 13.69 23.44 43.14
N SER A 266 13.54 22.35 43.89
CA SER A 266 12.33 22.05 44.67
C SER A 266 12.49 22.24 46.19
N GLN A 267 13.62 22.80 46.65
CA GLN A 267 13.85 23.12 48.02
C GLN A 267 12.99 24.31 48.51
N PRO A 268 12.77 24.45 49.82
CA PRO A 268 12.06 25.62 50.37
C PRO A 268 12.65 26.95 49.86
N GLY A 269 11.81 27.77 49.21
CA GLY A 269 12.23 29.06 48.62
C GLY A 269 12.62 28.97 47.15
N GLU A 270 12.74 27.77 46.55
CA GLU A 270 13.08 27.59 45.14
C GLU A 270 11.82 27.54 44.27
N MET A 271 12.03 27.69 42.93
CA MET A 271 10.96 27.88 41.92
C MET A 271 9.93 26.74 41.90
N LEU A 272 10.35 25.50 42.10
CA LEU A 272 9.51 24.33 42.06
C LEU A 272 9.17 23.74 43.46
N TYR A 273 9.27 24.56 44.53
CA TYR A 273 8.92 24.12 45.86
C TYR A 273 7.48 23.55 45.89
N GLY A 274 7.34 22.34 46.43
CA GLY A 274 6.03 21.64 46.54
C GLY A 274 5.68 20.77 45.32
N ILE A 275 6.53 20.71 44.26
CA ILE A 275 6.26 19.87 43.08
C ILE A 275 6.13 18.38 43.45
N GLN A 276 6.78 17.94 44.51
CA GLN A 276 6.69 16.56 45.00
C GLN A 276 5.28 16.18 45.51
N ASN A 277 4.39 17.15 45.70
CA ASN A 277 3.00 16.90 46.03
C ASN A 277 2.13 16.59 44.80
N MET A 278 2.66 16.78 43.61
CA MET A 278 2.01 16.36 42.39
C MET A 278 2.21 14.87 42.14
N ASP A 279 1.20 14.23 41.60
CA ASP A 279 1.26 12.81 41.27
C ASP A 279 2.45 12.50 40.34
N ARG A 280 3.13 11.38 40.60
CA ARG A 280 4.28 10.85 39.87
C ARG A 280 5.57 11.71 39.86
N MET A 281 5.66 12.80 40.63
CA MET A 281 6.87 13.62 40.71
C MET A 281 7.82 13.13 41.81
N ILE A 282 9.08 12.87 41.43
CA ILE A 282 10.16 12.43 42.31
C ILE A 282 11.27 13.47 42.30
N VAL A 283 11.65 13.93 43.47
CA VAL A 283 12.66 15.01 43.70
C VAL A 283 13.96 14.50 44.32
N PHE A 284 14.41 13.32 43.90
CA PHE A 284 15.74 12.80 44.30
C PHE A 284 16.37 11.98 43.14
N GLY A 285 17.70 11.87 43.15
CA GLY A 285 18.49 11.39 42.01
C GLY A 285 18.17 9.97 41.54
N GLY A 286 18.63 9.64 40.33
CA GLY A 286 18.48 8.35 39.66
C GLY A 286 17.57 8.38 38.44
N GLY A 287 16.94 9.51 38.10
CA GLY A 287 16.18 9.69 36.85
C GLY A 287 16.93 10.62 35.88
N TYR A 288 16.97 10.26 34.58
CA TYR A 288 17.60 11.05 33.53
C TYR A 288 16.72 11.18 32.29
N PRO A 289 16.61 12.37 31.70
CA PRO A 289 15.97 12.56 30.40
C PRO A 289 16.83 11.96 29.29
N LEU A 290 16.16 11.35 28.30
CA LEU A 290 16.82 10.78 27.14
C LEU A 290 16.72 11.76 25.95
N LYS A 291 17.85 12.04 25.30
CA LYS A 291 17.94 13.01 24.20
C LYS A 291 18.67 12.45 22.99
N ILE A 292 18.17 12.80 21.81
CA ILE A 292 18.87 12.59 20.52
C ILE A 292 19.11 13.96 19.89
N GLY A 293 20.37 14.39 19.88
CA GLY A 293 20.69 15.75 19.54
C GLY A 293 20.04 16.75 20.51
N LYS A 294 19.13 17.59 19.98
CA LYS A 294 18.38 18.58 20.79
C LYS A 294 16.96 18.08 21.16
N ILE A 295 16.54 16.91 20.70
CA ILE A 295 15.18 16.40 20.88
C ILE A 295 15.13 15.48 22.10
N PHE A 296 14.17 15.71 22.99
CA PHE A 296 13.87 14.80 24.09
C PHE A 296 12.98 13.66 23.57
N VAL A 297 13.38 12.44 23.85
CA VAL A 297 12.71 11.23 23.34
C VAL A 297 12.11 10.36 24.44
N GLY A 298 12.37 10.73 25.70
CA GLY A 298 11.82 10.00 26.85
C GLY A 298 12.62 10.25 28.12
N GLY A 299 12.47 9.34 29.08
CA GLY A 299 13.19 9.33 30.34
C GLY A 299 13.48 7.93 30.84
N MET A 300 14.48 7.81 31.71
CA MET A 300 14.77 6.57 32.43
C MET A 300 14.91 6.82 33.93
N GLY A 301 14.70 5.79 34.74
CA GLY A 301 14.81 5.84 36.19
C GLY A 301 15.36 4.56 36.78
N VAL A 302 16.18 4.71 37.79
CA VAL A 302 16.75 3.63 38.59
C VAL A 302 16.34 3.83 40.05
N SER A 303 15.98 2.76 40.73
CA SER A 303 15.70 2.74 42.15
C SER A 303 16.07 1.40 42.77
N GLY A 304 16.72 1.42 43.93
CA GLY A 304 17.07 0.19 44.65
C GLY A 304 18.14 0.40 45.72
N GLY A 305 19.05 1.31 45.51
CA GLY A 305 20.12 1.67 46.41
C GLY A 305 19.94 3.04 47.07
N SER A 306 21.04 3.59 47.55
CA SER A 306 21.17 5.02 47.89
C SER A 306 21.00 5.90 46.66
N VAL A 307 20.75 7.20 46.83
CA VAL A 307 20.62 8.15 45.75
C VAL A 307 21.88 8.18 44.88
N GLU A 308 23.03 8.08 45.45
CA GLU A 308 24.33 8.06 44.81
C GLU A 308 24.51 6.78 43.94
N GLU A 309 24.15 5.62 44.49
CA GLU A 309 24.19 4.32 43.76
C GLU A 309 23.23 4.32 42.59
N ASP A 310 21.98 4.75 42.80
CA ASP A 310 20.97 4.87 41.76
C ASP A 310 21.49 5.80 40.62
N MET A 311 22.10 6.92 40.95
CA MET A 311 22.68 7.86 39.99
C MET A 311 23.86 7.25 39.20
N MET A 312 24.73 6.49 39.87
CA MET A 312 25.87 5.83 39.20
C MET A 312 25.39 4.79 38.21
N ILE A 313 24.40 3.97 38.60
CA ILE A 313 23.81 2.93 37.72
C ILE A 313 23.07 3.58 36.57
N ALA A 314 22.26 4.61 36.83
CA ALA A 314 21.53 5.34 35.82
C ALA A 314 22.46 6.01 34.80
N SER A 315 23.54 6.66 35.27
CA SER A 315 24.56 7.28 34.39
C SER A 315 25.25 6.23 33.48
N HIS A 316 25.44 4.99 33.96
CA HIS A 316 26.00 3.92 33.16
C HIS A 316 25.05 3.51 32.04
N ALA A 317 23.76 3.32 32.33
CA ALA A 317 22.74 3.03 31.32
C ALA A 317 22.55 4.18 30.30
N LEU A 318 22.68 5.44 30.77
CA LEU A 318 22.61 6.62 29.87
C LEU A 318 23.74 6.61 28.83
N ARG A 319 24.96 6.24 29.20
CA ARG A 319 26.07 6.12 28.24
C ARG A 319 25.80 5.08 27.16
N VAL A 320 25.18 3.96 27.51
CA VAL A 320 24.79 2.94 26.51
C VAL A 320 23.78 3.52 25.52
N PHE A 321 22.79 4.27 26.00
CA PHE A 321 21.86 4.97 25.12
C PHE A 321 22.58 5.97 24.20
N GLU A 322 23.58 6.67 24.70
CA GLU A 322 24.36 7.65 23.94
C GLU A 322 25.29 7.02 22.89
N MET A 323 25.74 5.78 23.07
CA MET A 323 26.54 5.03 22.11
C MET A 323 25.72 4.39 20.97
N GLU A 324 24.44 4.18 21.18
CA GLU A 324 23.54 3.54 20.21
C GLU A 324 22.85 4.57 19.26
N LYS A 325 23.25 5.83 19.30
CA LYS A 325 22.70 6.95 18.49
C LYS A 325 23.25 7.02 17.08
#